data_fed4d9b76c0940df6391625b5e837399
#
_entry.id   fed4d9b76c0940df6391625b5e837399
#
_cell.length_a   1.000
_cell.length_b   1.000
_cell.length_c   1.000
_cell.angle_alpha   90.00
_cell.angle_beta   90.00
_cell.angle_gamma   90.00
#
_symmetry.space_group_name_H-M   'P 1'
#
loop_
_entity.id
_entity.type
_entity.pdbx_description
1 polymer ?
#
loop_
_entity_poly.entity_id
_entity_poly.type
_entity_poly.pdbx_seq_one_letter_code
_entity_poly.pdbx_strand_id
1 'polypeptide(L)'
;MQGLLNSDDQAQILIREADLIVNTTPAGMKTTKYENNVIPYGEAFWRSLNSQTIVYDLIYNPSPTTLLKFSAKKGCMTIDGLEMLIAQGIKSLSFWTDGLEVPFHVMNDALKKYL
;
A
#
# COMPACT_ATOMS: atom_id res chain seq x y z
N MET A 1 -2.65 -10.76 -18.83
CA MET A 1 -3.17 -9.92 -17.72
C MET A 1 -4.56 -9.46 -18.11
N GLN A 2 -5.56 -9.73 -17.30
CA GLN A 2 -6.96 -9.35 -17.56
C GLN A 2 -7.30 -8.16 -16.66
N GLY A 3 -7.74 -7.03 -17.26
CA GLY A 3 -8.26 -5.89 -16.50
C GLY A 3 -9.74 -6.12 -16.19
N LEU A 4 -10.11 -5.97 -14.91
CA LEU A 4 -11.49 -6.07 -14.43
C LEU A 4 -11.87 -4.78 -13.70
N LEU A 5 -13.14 -4.39 -13.79
CA LEU A 5 -13.68 -3.32 -12.97
C LEU A 5 -14.06 -3.85 -11.59
N ASN A 6 -13.89 -3.04 -10.54
CA ASN A 6 -14.21 -3.43 -9.16
C ASN A 6 -15.68 -3.82 -8.93
N SER A 7 -16.56 -3.41 -9.83
CA SER A 7 -18.00 -3.74 -9.80
C SER A 7 -18.34 -5.08 -10.47
N ASP A 8 -17.38 -5.69 -11.17
CA ASP A 8 -17.62 -6.94 -11.89
C ASP A 8 -17.71 -8.11 -10.91
N ASP A 9 -18.64 -9.02 -11.10
CA ASP A 9 -18.79 -10.23 -10.28
C ASP A 9 -17.51 -11.05 -10.24
N GLN A 10 -16.80 -11.11 -11.37
CA GLN A 10 -15.53 -11.80 -11.48
C GLN A 10 -14.44 -11.15 -10.64
N ALA A 11 -14.40 -9.80 -10.56
CA ALA A 11 -13.48 -9.08 -9.67
C ALA A 11 -13.77 -9.38 -8.20
N GLN A 12 -15.04 -9.48 -7.82
CA GLN A 12 -15.43 -9.82 -6.45
C GLN A 12 -14.99 -11.23 -6.04
N ILE A 13 -15.07 -12.21 -6.96
CA ILE A 13 -14.56 -13.56 -6.73
C ILE A 13 -13.05 -13.51 -6.50
N LEU A 14 -12.29 -12.81 -7.36
CA LEU A 14 -10.84 -12.67 -7.23
C LEU A 14 -10.43 -11.99 -5.93
N ILE A 15 -11.15 -10.94 -5.51
CA ILE A 15 -10.90 -10.25 -4.24
C ILE A 15 -11.10 -11.19 -3.05
N ARG A 16 -12.14 -12.04 -3.10
CA ARG A 16 -12.45 -12.99 -2.03
C ARG A 16 -11.41 -14.11 -1.91
N GLU A 17 -10.83 -14.51 -3.03
CA GLU A 17 -9.87 -15.63 -3.10
C GLU A 17 -8.41 -15.15 -3.03
N ALA A 18 -8.17 -13.83 -3.04
CA ALA A 18 -6.82 -13.29 -3.05
C ALA A 18 -6.12 -13.49 -1.69
N ASP A 19 -4.91 -14.03 -1.71
CA ASP A 19 -4.02 -14.07 -0.56
C ASP A 19 -3.37 -12.71 -0.31
N LEU A 20 -3.13 -11.93 -1.38
CA LEU A 20 -2.49 -10.63 -1.34
C LEU A 20 -3.20 -9.65 -2.30
N ILE A 21 -3.53 -8.47 -1.78
CA ILE A 21 -4.01 -7.33 -2.58
C ILE A 21 -3.01 -6.19 -2.43
N VAL A 22 -2.55 -5.64 -3.55
CA VAL A 22 -1.58 -4.54 -3.58
C VAL A 22 -2.19 -3.30 -4.24
N ASN A 23 -2.24 -2.18 -3.50
CA ASN A 23 -2.57 -0.89 -4.08
C ASN A 23 -1.31 -0.24 -4.67
N THR A 24 -1.25 -0.16 -5.98
CA THR A 24 -0.17 0.52 -6.73
C THR A 24 -0.63 1.88 -7.29
N THR A 25 -1.82 2.34 -6.93
CA THR A 25 -2.39 3.60 -7.39
C THR A 25 -2.08 4.74 -6.42
N PRO A 26 -2.16 6.02 -6.83
CA PRO A 26 -2.01 7.16 -5.93
C PRO A 26 -3.26 7.44 -5.06
N ALA A 27 -4.31 6.62 -5.18
CA ALA A 27 -5.54 6.81 -4.44
C ALA A 27 -5.32 6.61 -2.92
N GLY A 28 -5.57 7.64 -2.14
CA GLY A 28 -5.32 7.67 -0.69
C GLY A 28 -4.04 8.41 -0.29
N MET A 29 -3.23 8.87 -1.28
CA MET A 29 -2.05 9.70 -1.02
C MET A 29 -2.45 11.10 -0.56
N LYS A 30 -1.72 11.67 0.40
CA LYS A 30 -1.89 13.06 0.86
C LYS A 30 -1.35 14.04 -0.20
N THR A 31 -2.18 14.35 -1.18
CA THR A 31 -1.91 15.38 -2.19
C THR A 31 -3.16 16.23 -2.39
N THR A 32 -3.01 17.47 -2.80
CA THR A 32 -4.11 18.40 -3.07
C THR A 32 -5.17 17.86 -4.05
N LYS A 33 -4.82 16.87 -4.87
CA LYS A 33 -5.71 16.25 -5.86
C LYS A 33 -6.46 15.03 -5.32
N TYR A 34 -5.94 14.36 -4.28
CA TYR A 34 -6.45 13.08 -3.77
C TYR A 34 -6.78 13.12 -2.27
N GLU A 35 -6.80 14.31 -1.66
CA GLU A 35 -7.03 14.53 -0.22
C GLU A 35 -8.42 14.12 0.28
N ASN A 36 -9.39 14.04 -0.60
CA ASN A 36 -10.74 13.65 -0.21
C ASN A 36 -10.89 12.13 -0.25
N ASN A 37 -10.34 11.42 0.75
CA ASN A 37 -10.78 10.10 1.24
C ASN A 37 -11.57 9.22 0.24
N VAL A 38 -11.26 9.31 -1.04
CA VAL A 38 -11.87 8.43 -2.02
C VAL A 38 -11.28 7.07 -1.75
N ILE A 39 -12.03 6.26 -1.05
CA ILE A 39 -11.78 4.82 -0.99
C ILE A 39 -11.86 4.38 -2.45
N PRO A 40 -10.75 3.98 -3.09
CA PRO A 40 -10.74 3.71 -4.53
C PRO A 40 -11.59 2.48 -4.89
N TYR A 41 -12.15 1.86 -3.87
CA TYR A 41 -12.86 0.60 -3.97
C TYR A 41 -14.29 0.79 -3.49
N GLY A 42 -15.24 0.45 -4.36
CA GLY A 42 -16.66 0.50 -4.06
C GLY A 42 -17.07 -0.47 -2.95
N GLU A 43 -18.34 -0.39 -2.54
CA GLU A 43 -18.91 -1.24 -1.48
C GLU A 43 -18.73 -2.74 -1.76
N ALA A 44 -18.79 -3.13 -3.04
CA ALA A 44 -18.58 -4.51 -3.49
C ALA A 44 -17.19 -5.05 -3.10
N PHE A 45 -16.13 -4.25 -3.23
CA PHE A 45 -14.79 -4.60 -2.79
C PHE A 45 -14.78 -4.93 -1.30
N TRP A 46 -15.33 -4.03 -0.49
CA TRP A 46 -15.34 -4.20 0.97
C TRP A 46 -16.14 -5.41 1.43
N ARG A 47 -17.24 -5.73 0.76
CA ARG A 47 -18.03 -6.94 1.05
C ARG A 47 -17.27 -8.21 0.72
N SER A 48 -16.48 -8.19 -0.34
CA SER A 48 -15.75 -9.37 -0.84
C SER A 48 -14.41 -9.59 -0.13
N LEU A 49 -13.83 -8.57 0.51
CA LEU A 49 -12.53 -8.65 1.17
C LEU A 49 -12.55 -9.69 2.29
N ASN A 50 -11.67 -10.69 2.18
CA ASN A 50 -11.49 -11.76 3.14
C ASN A 50 -10.51 -11.35 4.26
N SER A 51 -10.81 -11.67 5.50
CA SER A 51 -9.95 -11.37 6.66
C SER A 51 -8.59 -12.07 6.64
N GLN A 52 -8.44 -13.13 5.85
CA GLN A 52 -7.15 -13.82 5.67
C GLN A 52 -6.26 -13.15 4.62
N THR A 53 -6.79 -12.20 3.85
CA THR A 53 -6.04 -11.47 2.83
C THR A 53 -5.01 -10.54 3.47
N ILE A 54 -3.80 -10.49 2.92
CA ILE A 54 -2.82 -9.45 3.21
C ILE A 54 -3.12 -8.26 2.29
N VAL A 55 -3.25 -7.06 2.86
CA VAL A 55 -3.45 -5.83 2.10
C VAL A 55 -2.21 -4.96 2.18
N TYR A 56 -1.57 -4.75 1.05
CA TYR A 56 -0.36 -3.96 0.91
C TYR A 56 -0.67 -2.67 0.15
N ASP A 57 -0.42 -1.52 0.78
CA ASP A 57 -0.57 -0.21 0.14
C ASP A 57 0.83 0.40 -0.07
N LEU A 58 1.20 0.70 -1.33
CA LEU A 58 2.49 1.31 -1.63
C LEU A 58 2.60 2.76 -1.13
N ILE A 59 1.49 3.34 -0.69
CA ILE A 59 1.47 4.67 -0.08
C ILE A 59 2.07 4.60 1.33
N TYR A 60 2.97 5.52 1.63
CA TYR A 60 3.64 5.67 2.92
C TYR A 60 3.24 6.95 3.67
N ASN A 61 2.57 7.90 2.99
CA ASN A 61 2.05 9.12 3.59
C ASN A 61 0.68 9.49 2.97
N PRO A 62 -0.41 9.49 3.75
CA PRO A 62 -0.48 9.18 5.18
C PRO A 62 -0.28 7.68 5.47
N SER A 63 0.18 7.35 6.70
CA SER A 63 0.21 5.98 7.21
C SER A 63 -0.48 5.91 8.58
N PRO A 64 -1.43 4.99 8.77
CA PRO A 64 -2.05 4.14 7.75
C PRO A 64 -2.99 4.91 6.82
N THR A 65 -3.08 4.48 5.57
CA THR A 65 -4.06 5.00 4.60
C THR A 65 -5.49 4.58 4.97
N THR A 66 -6.48 5.18 4.31
CA THR A 66 -7.88 4.76 4.47
C THR A 66 -8.09 3.30 4.09
N LEU A 67 -7.43 2.83 3.02
CA LEU A 67 -7.45 1.41 2.62
C LEU A 67 -6.98 0.51 3.77
N LEU A 68 -5.82 0.78 4.34
CA LEU A 68 -5.26 -0.03 5.42
C LEU A 68 -6.11 0.02 6.69
N LYS A 69 -6.64 1.19 7.06
CA LYS A 69 -7.55 1.34 8.23
C LYS A 69 -8.80 0.47 8.11
N PHE A 70 -9.44 0.46 6.95
CA PHE A 70 -10.64 -0.36 6.73
C PHE A 70 -10.31 -1.85 6.64
N SER A 71 -9.20 -2.21 5.98
CA SER A 71 -8.75 -3.60 5.90
C SER A 71 -8.42 -4.17 7.28
N ALA A 72 -7.73 -3.41 8.12
CA ALA A 72 -7.45 -3.80 9.50
C ALA A 72 -8.74 -4.02 10.33
N LYS A 73 -9.76 -3.16 10.14
CA LYS A 73 -11.08 -3.35 10.78
C LYS A 73 -11.79 -4.62 10.32
N LYS A 74 -11.47 -5.12 9.14
CA LYS A 74 -11.96 -6.40 8.61
C LYS A 74 -11.16 -7.60 9.12
N GLY A 75 -10.06 -7.38 9.84
CA GLY A 75 -9.18 -8.43 10.36
C GLY A 75 -8.03 -8.81 9.41
N CYS A 76 -7.83 -8.08 8.31
CA CYS A 76 -6.72 -8.33 7.40
C CYS A 76 -5.38 -7.91 8.03
N MET A 77 -4.31 -8.63 7.67
CA MET A 77 -2.96 -8.13 7.85
C MET A 77 -2.73 -6.96 6.88
N THR A 78 -2.10 -5.88 7.35
CA THR A 78 -1.87 -4.67 6.55
C THR A 78 -0.41 -4.28 6.54
N ILE A 79 0.09 -3.85 5.38
CA ILE A 79 1.48 -3.41 5.16
C ILE A 79 1.42 -2.07 4.43
N ASP A 80 2.17 -1.07 4.88
CA ASP A 80 2.33 0.20 4.18
C ASP A 80 3.60 0.26 3.31
N GLY A 81 3.75 1.34 2.54
CA GLY A 81 4.84 1.51 1.59
C GLY A 81 6.17 1.97 2.20
N LEU A 82 6.25 2.24 3.52
CA LEU A 82 7.42 2.87 4.11
C LEU A 82 8.68 2.01 4.02
N GLU A 83 8.58 0.74 4.39
CA GLU A 83 9.74 -0.17 4.35
C GLU A 83 10.24 -0.38 2.92
N MET A 84 9.33 -0.46 1.95
CA MET A 84 9.71 -0.56 0.54
C MET A 84 10.42 0.71 0.07
N LEU A 85 9.94 1.90 0.46
CA LEU A 85 10.57 3.17 0.15
C LEU A 85 12.01 3.22 0.69
N ILE A 86 12.21 2.78 1.93
CA ILE A 86 13.53 2.72 2.57
C ILE A 86 14.45 1.74 1.82
N ALA A 87 13.96 0.54 1.56
CA ALA A 87 14.75 -0.51 0.91
C ALA A 87 15.22 -0.09 -0.50
N GLN A 88 14.32 0.51 -1.29
CA GLN A 88 14.68 1.02 -2.62
C GLN A 88 15.66 2.20 -2.54
N GLY A 89 15.52 3.08 -1.55
CA GLY A 89 16.41 4.21 -1.33
C GLY A 89 17.83 3.75 -0.97
N ILE A 90 17.98 2.78 -0.07
CA ILE A 90 19.26 2.15 0.27
C ILE A 90 19.90 1.55 -0.98
N LYS A 91 19.12 0.82 -1.77
CA LYS A 91 19.62 0.17 -2.99
C LYS A 91 20.08 1.19 -4.03
N SER A 92 19.33 2.27 -4.19
CA SER A 92 19.70 3.37 -5.10
C SER A 92 20.98 4.06 -4.66
N LEU A 93 21.13 4.38 -3.37
CA LEU A 93 22.35 4.96 -2.83
C LEU A 93 23.56 4.05 -3.03
N SER A 94 23.44 2.77 -2.72
CA SER A 94 24.50 1.78 -2.95
C SER A 94 24.94 1.75 -4.42
N PHE A 95 23.99 1.83 -5.35
CA PHE A 95 24.29 1.87 -6.78
C PHE A 95 25.02 3.17 -7.19
N TRP A 96 24.58 4.33 -6.70
CA TRP A 96 25.15 5.62 -7.06
C TRP A 96 26.51 5.90 -6.41
N THR A 97 26.82 5.26 -5.29
CA THR A 97 28.05 5.46 -4.50
C THR A 97 29.03 4.32 -4.61
N ASP A 98 28.88 3.46 -5.61
CA ASP A 98 29.76 2.29 -5.85
C ASP A 98 29.90 1.37 -4.63
N GLY A 99 28.76 1.05 -4.03
CA GLY A 99 28.66 0.04 -2.98
C GLY A 99 28.57 0.54 -1.54
N LEU A 100 28.34 1.84 -1.30
CA LEU A 100 28.07 2.31 0.07
C LEU A 100 26.85 1.61 0.65
N GLU A 101 27.07 0.91 1.77
CA GLU A 101 26.00 0.27 2.52
C GLU A 101 25.47 1.22 3.62
N VAL A 102 24.20 1.59 3.52
CA VAL A 102 23.51 2.37 4.55
C VAL A 102 22.62 1.44 5.36
N PRO A 103 22.81 1.34 6.69
CA PRO A 103 21.96 0.52 7.54
C PRO A 103 20.48 1.00 7.47
N PHE A 104 19.55 0.04 7.47
CA PHE A 104 18.11 0.31 7.36
C PHE A 104 17.63 1.31 8.41
N HIS A 105 18.05 1.16 9.67
CA HIS A 105 17.63 2.05 10.76
C HIS A 105 18.06 3.50 10.54
N VAL A 106 19.24 3.75 9.98
CA VAL A 106 19.74 5.11 9.69
C VAL A 106 18.83 5.79 8.66
N MET A 107 18.48 5.09 7.59
CA MET A 107 17.57 5.61 6.56
C MET A 107 16.16 5.81 7.11
N ASN A 108 15.65 4.86 7.91
CA ASN A 108 14.34 4.94 8.54
C ASN A 108 14.25 6.15 9.50
N ASP A 109 15.26 6.37 10.34
CA ASP A 109 15.27 7.48 11.29
C ASP A 109 15.41 8.85 10.59
N ALA A 110 16.17 8.89 9.50
CA ALA A 110 16.25 10.08 8.67
C ALA A 110 14.89 10.41 8.04
N LEU A 111 14.21 9.40 7.48
CA LEU A 111 12.94 9.61 6.78
C LEU A 111 11.81 10.02 7.74
N LYS A 112 11.74 9.42 8.94
CA LYS A 112 10.73 9.75 9.96
C LYS A 112 10.73 11.20 10.42
N LYS A 113 11.83 11.94 10.21
CA LYS A 113 11.90 13.37 10.51
C LYS A 113 11.15 14.24 9.50
N TYR A 114 10.80 13.69 8.33
CA TYR A 114 10.19 14.43 7.23
C TYR A 114 8.76 13.96 6.87
N LEU A 115 8.29 12.88 7.48
CA LEU A 115 6.94 12.35 7.32
C LEU A 115 6.01 12.85 8.43
#